data_76cac632c9e152d2a593cf3b7989344f
#
_entry.id   76cac632c9e152d2a593cf3b7989344f
#
_cell.length_a   1.000
_cell.length_b   1.000
_cell.length_c   1.000
_cell.angle_alpha   90.00
_cell.angle_beta   90.00
_cell.angle_gamma   90.00
#
_symmetry.space_group_name_H-M   'P 1'
#
loop_
_entity.id
_entity.type
_entity.pdbx_description
1 polymer ?
#
loop_
_entity_poly.entity_id
_entity_poly.type
_entity_poly.pdbx_seq_one_letter_code
_entity_poly.pdbx_strand_id
1 'polypeptide(L)'
;MFYTITGRLSGNVSLKVMRPLLVFLPAVLLAQTPAPAPKAPAKAATGTAAPKAAGTAAPSGTARPGAGRGATTTPKPAAPAAPPPLTTDEQKTIYAVGLSIARQLASLDLSPAELELVKRALSDAAAKKPAVPIEEWGPKIQGLATARAARAAEKEKAASAAYLAKAAAEPGAVKTESGLVYKEITPGTGESPKETDRVKVHYRGTLVDGTEFDSSYKRNMPAEFGLNGVIKCWTEGVQKMKVGGKATLVCPSDLAYGDQGRPGIPGGATLIFEIELLDIPSAK
;
A
#
# COMPACT_ATOMS: atom_id res chain seq x y z
N MET A 1 39.88 -51.83 -41.17
CA MET A 1 39.75 -51.57 -42.62
C MET A 1 39.48 -50.11 -42.81
N PHE A 2 40.43 -49.46 -43.40
CA PHE A 2 40.53 -48.00 -43.55
C PHE A 2 39.42 -47.46 -44.49
N TYR A 3 38.93 -46.25 -44.27
CA TYR A 3 38.87 -45.22 -45.37
C TYR A 3 38.77 -43.82 -44.76
N THR A 4 39.80 -43.07 -45.00
CA THR A 4 39.97 -41.62 -44.83
C THR A 4 39.43 -40.94 -46.08
N ILE A 5 38.58 -39.89 -45.92
CA ILE A 5 38.38 -38.91 -46.97
C ILE A 5 38.53 -37.50 -46.39
N THR A 6 39.64 -36.88 -46.76
CA THR A 6 39.94 -35.47 -46.63
C THR A 6 39.21 -34.66 -47.70
N GLY A 7 38.51 -33.62 -47.28
CA GLY A 7 37.93 -32.63 -48.17
C GLY A 7 38.11 -31.23 -47.59
N ARG A 8 39.18 -30.58 -48.05
CA ARG A 8 39.55 -29.17 -47.76
C ARG A 8 38.85 -28.28 -48.79
N LEU A 9 37.98 -27.36 -48.33
CA LEU A 9 37.61 -26.23 -49.18
C LEU A 9 37.68 -24.93 -48.37
N SER A 10 38.63 -24.14 -48.83
CA SER A 10 38.91 -22.76 -48.47
C SER A 10 37.76 -21.83 -48.90
N GLY A 11 37.34 -20.95 -48.04
CA GLY A 11 36.36 -19.90 -48.39
C GLY A 11 36.19 -18.92 -47.23
N ASN A 12 37.03 -17.91 -47.14
CA ASN A 12 36.87 -16.75 -46.28
C ASN A 12 35.61 -15.97 -46.68
N VAL A 13 34.56 -16.04 -45.91
CA VAL A 13 33.46 -15.10 -45.96
C VAL A 13 33.37 -14.41 -44.60
N SER A 14 33.92 -13.20 -44.57
CA SER A 14 33.81 -12.28 -43.44
C SER A 14 32.35 -11.78 -43.34
N LEU A 15 31.55 -12.44 -42.53
CA LEU A 15 30.20 -11.97 -42.24
C LEU A 15 30.28 -10.90 -41.13
N LYS A 16 30.27 -9.63 -41.54
CA LYS A 16 30.03 -8.50 -40.63
C LYS A 16 28.65 -8.68 -40.00
N VAL A 17 28.61 -9.21 -38.79
CA VAL A 17 27.41 -9.22 -37.98
C VAL A 17 27.15 -7.76 -37.56
N MET A 18 26.28 -7.10 -38.30
CA MET A 18 25.64 -5.86 -37.86
C MET A 18 24.76 -6.20 -36.64
N ARG A 19 25.20 -5.83 -35.44
CA ARG A 19 24.37 -5.82 -34.23
C ARG A 19 23.26 -4.79 -34.44
N PRO A 20 22.00 -5.15 -34.40
CA PRO A 20 20.93 -4.15 -34.27
C PRO A 20 21.03 -3.52 -32.87
N LEU A 21 21.22 -2.21 -32.86
CA LEU A 21 21.08 -1.35 -31.69
C LEU A 21 19.61 -1.40 -31.27
N LEU A 22 19.28 -2.29 -30.34
CA LEU A 22 17.98 -2.29 -29.70
C LEU A 22 17.89 -1.05 -28.81
N VAL A 23 17.33 0.01 -29.37
CA VAL A 23 16.85 1.16 -28.61
C VAL A 23 15.69 0.68 -27.76
N PHE A 24 15.94 0.40 -26.48
CA PHE A 24 14.88 0.25 -25.50
C PHE A 24 14.21 1.62 -25.30
N LEU A 25 13.13 1.87 -26.02
CA LEU A 25 12.15 2.86 -25.58
C LEU A 25 11.46 2.30 -24.30
N PRO A 26 11.44 3.04 -23.20
CA PRO A 26 10.59 2.66 -22.09
C PRO A 26 9.14 2.79 -22.56
N ALA A 27 8.40 1.67 -22.53
CA ALA A 27 6.96 1.67 -22.69
C ALA A 27 6.36 2.55 -21.59
N VAL A 28 5.92 3.74 -21.99
CA VAL A 28 5.07 4.59 -21.17
C VAL A 28 3.74 3.85 -21.02
N LEU A 29 3.59 3.15 -19.90
CA LEU A 29 2.32 2.58 -19.50
C LEU A 29 1.37 3.75 -19.22
N LEU A 30 0.47 4.03 -20.18
CA LEU A 30 -0.64 4.96 -19.97
C LEU A 30 -1.47 4.42 -18.80
N ALA A 31 -1.26 4.96 -17.63
CA ALA A 31 -2.16 4.78 -16.50
C ALA A 31 -3.51 5.43 -16.88
N GLN A 32 -4.53 4.60 -17.05
CA GLN A 32 -5.91 5.04 -17.16
C GLN A 32 -6.27 5.77 -15.87
N THR A 33 -6.49 7.06 -15.97
CA THR A 33 -7.03 7.90 -14.91
C THR A 33 -8.44 7.42 -14.56
N PRO A 34 -8.75 7.13 -13.28
CA PRO A 34 -10.14 6.92 -12.89
C PRO A 34 -10.91 8.24 -13.00
N ALA A 35 -12.11 8.17 -13.57
CA ALA A 35 -13.03 9.27 -13.73
C ALA A 35 -13.35 9.94 -12.38
N PRO A 36 -13.56 11.30 -12.35
CA PRO A 36 -13.88 11.99 -11.12
C PRO A 36 -15.29 11.63 -10.64
N ALA A 37 -15.41 11.34 -9.34
CA ALA A 37 -16.66 11.09 -8.65
C ALA A 37 -17.57 12.34 -8.70
N PRO A 38 -18.91 12.20 -8.79
CA PRO A 38 -19.84 13.32 -8.79
C PRO A 38 -19.89 14.01 -7.42
N LYS A 39 -19.86 15.34 -7.45
CA LYS A 39 -20.03 16.22 -6.29
C LYS A 39 -21.39 16.00 -5.64
N ALA A 40 -21.38 15.74 -4.33
CA ALA A 40 -22.58 15.80 -3.49
C ALA A 40 -23.04 17.26 -3.29
N PRO A 41 -24.35 17.53 -3.20
CA PRO A 41 -24.85 18.88 -3.01
C PRO A 41 -24.67 19.35 -1.55
N ALA A 42 -24.22 20.59 -1.43
CA ALA A 42 -24.13 21.31 -0.18
C ALA A 42 -25.52 21.49 0.47
N LYS A 43 -25.67 21.07 1.73
CA LYS A 43 -26.79 21.45 2.58
C LYS A 43 -26.40 22.65 3.42
N ALA A 44 -27.15 23.73 3.23
CA ALA A 44 -27.13 24.94 4.02
C ALA A 44 -27.50 24.63 5.47
N ALA A 45 -26.77 25.16 6.42
CA ALA A 45 -27.19 25.28 7.81
C ALA A 45 -27.19 26.75 8.20
N THR A 46 -28.35 27.20 8.50
CA THR A 46 -28.73 28.47 9.09
C THR A 46 -28.22 28.62 10.52
N GLY A 47 -27.88 29.86 10.85
CA GLY A 47 -27.40 30.51 11.98
C GLY A 47 -27.97 30.21 13.36
N THR A 48 -27.27 30.67 14.34
CA THR A 48 -27.81 31.54 15.41
C THR A 48 -26.71 31.88 16.43
N ALA A 49 -26.47 33.19 16.51
CA ALA A 49 -26.18 34.05 17.68
C ALA A 49 -25.25 33.60 18.82
N ALA A 50 -24.29 34.47 19.07
CA ALA A 50 -23.56 34.67 20.34
C ALA A 50 -24.47 35.11 21.47
N PRO A 51 -23.97 35.05 22.72
CA PRO A 51 -23.89 36.32 23.46
C PRO A 51 -22.54 36.60 24.11
N LYS A 52 -22.29 37.85 24.18
CA LYS A 52 -21.31 38.70 24.79
C LYS A 52 -21.50 38.71 26.31
N ALA A 53 -20.42 38.61 27.08
CA ALA A 53 -20.33 39.18 28.42
C ALA A 53 -18.91 39.63 28.76
N ALA A 54 -18.87 40.79 29.17
CA ALA A 54 -17.89 41.75 29.59
C ALA A 54 -17.54 41.61 31.07
N GLY A 55 -16.45 42.24 31.48
CA GLY A 55 -16.13 42.55 32.88
C GLY A 55 -14.64 42.32 33.20
N THR A 56 -13.84 43.25 33.10
CA THR A 56 -13.42 44.35 34.02
C THR A 56 -12.29 43.99 34.99
N ALA A 57 -11.26 44.86 34.93
CA ALA A 57 -10.42 45.42 35.99
C ALA A 57 -9.10 44.74 36.34
N ALA A 58 -8.07 45.50 36.02
CA ALA A 58 -6.78 45.51 36.73
C ALA A 58 -6.93 46.11 38.16
N PRO A 59 -5.95 45.87 39.03
CA PRO A 59 -5.13 47.01 39.38
C PRO A 59 -3.62 46.74 39.51
N SER A 60 -2.96 47.82 39.27
CA SER A 60 -1.56 48.15 39.44
C SER A 60 -1.01 47.90 40.86
N GLY A 61 0.25 47.40 40.93
CA GLY A 61 1.03 47.33 42.14
C GLY A 61 2.52 47.55 41.82
N THR A 62 3.02 48.62 42.31
CA THR A 62 4.33 49.27 42.21
C THR A 62 5.51 48.47 42.77
N ALA A 63 6.61 48.51 42.02
CA ALA A 63 8.02 48.70 42.36
C ALA A 63 8.69 48.05 43.57
N ARG A 64 9.86 47.44 43.38
CA ARG A 64 11.19 47.94 43.69
C ARG A 64 12.34 46.98 43.40
N PRO A 65 13.54 47.41 43.08
CA PRO A 65 14.58 46.61 42.46
C PRO A 65 15.44 45.87 43.49
N GLY A 66 15.81 44.63 43.19
CA GLY A 66 16.82 43.87 43.91
C GLY A 66 17.89 43.39 42.95
N ALA A 67 19.10 43.89 43.12
CA ALA A 67 20.27 43.40 42.41
C ALA A 67 20.63 41.97 42.84
N GLY A 68 20.93 41.09 41.89
CA GLY A 68 21.36 39.75 42.22
C GLY A 68 21.78 38.91 41.01
N ARG A 69 23.07 38.97 40.71
CA ARG A 69 23.90 37.91 40.11
C ARG A 69 23.48 37.29 38.80
N GLY A 70 24.31 37.52 37.80
CA GLY A 70 24.29 36.86 36.48
C GLY A 70 24.24 35.33 36.56
N ALA A 71 23.15 34.79 36.04
CA ALA A 71 23.09 33.43 35.55
C ALA A 71 23.17 33.53 34.02
N THR A 72 24.28 33.07 33.46
CA THR A 72 24.42 32.83 32.03
C THR A 72 23.42 31.75 31.65
N THR A 73 22.24 32.18 31.27
CA THR A 73 21.26 31.27 30.61
C THR A 73 21.75 31.03 29.19
N THR A 74 22.34 29.87 28.98
CA THR A 74 22.53 29.32 27.64
C THR A 74 21.17 29.37 26.93
N PRO A 75 21.07 29.99 25.75
CA PRO A 75 19.81 30.02 25.04
C PRO A 75 19.42 28.57 24.66
N LYS A 76 18.28 28.12 25.18
CA LYS A 76 17.64 26.87 24.73
C LYS A 76 17.47 26.96 23.21
N PRO A 77 17.91 25.94 22.43
CA PRO A 77 17.69 25.96 20.99
C PRO A 77 16.21 26.23 20.71
N ALA A 78 15.92 27.27 19.96
CA ALA A 78 14.58 27.58 19.52
C ALA A 78 14.04 26.37 18.73
N ALA A 79 12.82 25.93 19.04
CA ALA A 79 12.16 24.94 18.26
C ALA A 79 12.10 25.41 16.78
N PRO A 80 12.31 24.50 15.80
CA PRO A 80 12.27 24.90 14.39
C PRO A 80 10.91 25.56 14.11
N ALA A 81 10.95 26.75 13.49
CA ALA A 81 9.76 27.47 13.10
C ALA A 81 8.89 26.57 12.18
N ALA A 82 7.58 26.60 12.37
CA ALA A 82 6.65 25.88 11.51
C ALA A 82 6.87 26.32 10.04
N PRO A 83 6.84 25.38 9.08
CA PRO A 83 7.03 25.73 7.68
C PRO A 83 5.96 26.71 7.21
N PRO A 84 6.28 27.64 6.29
CA PRO A 84 5.33 28.61 5.79
C PRO A 84 4.14 27.92 5.11
N PRO A 85 2.90 28.46 5.20
CA PRO A 85 1.73 27.89 4.57
C PRO A 85 1.84 27.94 3.02
N LEU A 86 1.31 26.90 2.36
CA LEU A 86 1.22 26.85 0.90
C LEU A 86 0.03 27.71 0.44
N THR A 87 0.31 28.88 -0.15
CA THR A 87 -0.70 29.87 -0.48
C THR A 87 -1.14 29.83 -1.93
N THR A 88 -0.25 29.47 -2.87
CA THR A 88 -0.56 29.43 -4.30
C THR A 88 -0.84 28.01 -4.81
N ASP A 89 -1.57 27.88 -5.90
CA ASP A 89 -1.83 26.57 -6.51
C ASP A 89 -0.57 25.95 -7.09
N GLU A 90 0.37 26.75 -7.57
CA GLU A 90 1.68 26.30 -8.00
C GLU A 90 2.47 25.67 -6.83
N GLN A 91 2.52 26.33 -5.67
CA GLN A 91 3.16 25.78 -4.46
C GLN A 91 2.52 24.45 -4.04
N LYS A 92 1.20 24.36 -4.04
CA LYS A 92 0.46 23.12 -3.74
C LYS A 92 0.77 22.02 -4.76
N THR A 93 0.86 22.37 -6.04
CA THR A 93 1.19 21.42 -7.11
C THR A 93 2.62 20.89 -6.95
N ILE A 94 3.60 21.76 -6.68
CA ILE A 94 4.98 21.36 -6.43
C ILE A 94 5.06 20.46 -5.16
N TYR A 95 4.32 20.83 -4.11
CA TYR A 95 4.24 19.99 -2.93
C TYR A 95 3.63 18.60 -3.23
N ALA A 96 2.62 18.54 -4.09
CA ALA A 96 2.02 17.28 -4.53
C ALA A 96 3.02 16.38 -5.30
N VAL A 97 3.97 16.96 -6.05
CA VAL A 97 5.09 16.21 -6.65
C VAL A 97 5.90 15.52 -5.56
N GLY A 98 6.24 16.25 -4.49
CA GLY A 98 6.93 15.68 -3.32
C GLY A 98 6.15 14.53 -2.67
N LEU A 99 4.83 14.67 -2.51
CA LEU A 99 3.97 13.60 -2.00
C LEU A 99 3.94 12.38 -2.93
N SER A 100 4.00 12.59 -4.25
CA SER A 100 4.08 11.50 -5.22
C SER A 100 5.37 10.70 -5.06
N ILE A 101 6.51 11.39 -4.91
CA ILE A 101 7.81 10.75 -4.64
C ILE A 101 7.76 10.00 -3.30
N ALA A 102 7.21 10.60 -2.25
CA ALA A 102 7.08 9.95 -0.95
C ALA A 102 6.28 8.65 -1.01
N ARG A 103 5.20 8.59 -1.83
CA ARG A 103 4.45 7.35 -2.06
C ARG A 103 5.29 6.26 -2.73
N GLN A 104 6.15 6.62 -3.66
CA GLN A 104 7.06 5.65 -4.31
C GLN A 104 8.12 5.13 -3.34
N LEU A 105 8.53 5.95 -2.37
CA LEU A 105 9.51 5.58 -1.35
C LEU A 105 8.89 4.81 -0.17
N ALA A 106 7.56 4.71 -0.08
CA ALA A 106 6.86 4.08 1.05
C ALA A 106 7.29 2.62 1.27
N SER A 107 7.55 1.88 0.18
CA SER A 107 8.02 0.48 0.24
C SER A 107 9.42 0.32 0.85
N LEU A 108 10.18 1.41 0.98
CA LEU A 108 11.52 1.39 1.58
C LEU A 108 11.49 1.55 3.10
N ASP A 109 10.35 1.88 3.71
CA ASP A 109 10.18 2.08 5.15
C ASP A 109 11.32 2.94 5.75
N LEU A 110 11.47 4.15 5.19
CA LEU A 110 12.57 5.06 5.54
C LEU A 110 12.38 5.64 6.93
N SER A 111 13.39 5.49 7.77
CA SER A 111 13.48 6.24 9.03
C SER A 111 13.60 7.75 8.78
N PRO A 112 13.29 8.61 9.77
CA PRO A 112 13.47 10.06 9.63
C PRO A 112 14.88 10.48 9.19
N ALA A 113 15.91 9.82 9.70
CA ALA A 113 17.30 10.10 9.32
C ALA A 113 17.60 9.71 7.87
N GLU A 114 17.04 8.60 7.39
CA GLU A 114 17.20 8.18 6.00
C GLU A 114 16.39 9.06 5.03
N LEU A 115 15.24 9.55 5.46
CA LEU A 115 14.50 10.56 4.70
C LEU A 115 15.31 11.85 4.50
N GLU A 116 16.09 12.27 5.50
CA GLU A 116 17.00 13.42 5.34
C GLU A 116 18.11 13.15 4.30
N LEU A 117 18.60 11.89 4.20
CA LEU A 117 19.54 11.52 3.11
C LEU A 117 18.88 11.62 1.72
N VAL A 118 17.62 11.22 1.60
CA VAL A 118 16.88 11.37 0.33
C VAL A 118 16.67 12.85 -0.01
N LYS A 119 16.28 13.67 0.95
CA LYS A 119 16.14 15.13 0.75
C LYS A 119 17.46 15.76 0.31
N ARG A 120 18.57 15.38 0.94
CA ARG A 120 19.91 15.83 0.56
C ARG A 120 20.24 15.40 -0.87
N ALA A 121 19.99 14.14 -1.24
CA ALA A 121 20.26 13.66 -2.60
C ALA A 121 19.48 14.45 -3.66
N LEU A 122 18.22 14.80 -3.41
CA LEU A 122 17.43 15.66 -4.31
C LEU A 122 18.04 17.06 -4.45
N SER A 123 18.54 17.66 -3.36
CA SER A 123 19.21 18.95 -3.38
C SER A 123 20.56 18.88 -4.13
N ASP A 124 21.35 17.85 -3.87
CA ASP A 124 22.65 17.62 -4.54
C ASP A 124 22.48 17.40 -6.03
N ALA A 125 21.44 16.65 -6.44
CA ALA A 125 21.10 16.43 -7.85
C ALA A 125 20.67 17.74 -8.54
N ALA A 126 19.85 18.56 -7.90
CA ALA A 126 19.46 19.86 -8.44
C ALA A 126 20.67 20.79 -8.60
N ALA A 127 21.64 20.71 -7.69
CA ALA A 127 22.91 21.45 -7.76
C ALA A 127 23.92 20.84 -8.75
N LYS A 128 23.61 19.69 -9.38
CA LYS A 128 24.52 18.91 -10.26
C LYS A 128 25.82 18.48 -9.55
N LYS A 129 25.72 18.19 -8.24
CA LYS A 129 26.85 17.76 -7.40
C LYS A 129 26.46 16.56 -6.54
N PRO A 130 26.08 15.41 -7.14
CA PRO A 130 25.74 14.22 -6.37
C PRO A 130 26.95 13.73 -5.57
N ALA A 131 26.71 13.33 -4.33
CA ALA A 131 27.75 12.84 -3.44
C ALA A 131 28.26 11.43 -3.82
N VAL A 132 27.44 10.66 -4.54
CA VAL A 132 27.79 9.32 -5.03
C VAL A 132 27.28 9.13 -6.47
N PRO A 133 27.98 8.32 -7.29
CA PRO A 133 27.53 8.03 -8.67
C PRO A 133 26.34 7.08 -8.64
N ILE A 134 25.27 7.42 -9.35
CA ILE A 134 24.04 6.59 -9.41
C ILE A 134 24.30 5.26 -10.15
N GLU A 135 25.24 5.23 -11.07
CA GLU A 135 25.61 4.06 -11.85
C GLU A 135 26.16 2.93 -10.98
N GLU A 136 26.86 3.28 -9.92
CA GLU A 136 27.41 2.31 -8.96
C GLU A 136 26.37 1.86 -7.92
N TRP A 137 25.59 2.79 -7.40
CA TRP A 137 24.68 2.55 -6.28
C TRP A 137 23.26 2.23 -6.69
N GLY A 138 22.82 2.66 -7.88
CA GLY A 138 21.50 2.37 -8.41
C GLY A 138 21.12 0.89 -8.43
N PRO A 139 21.99 -0.02 -8.89
CA PRO A 139 21.71 -1.46 -8.87
C PRO A 139 21.47 -2.05 -7.46
N LYS A 140 21.96 -1.41 -6.41
CA LYS A 140 21.82 -1.87 -5.03
C LYS A 140 20.45 -1.51 -4.42
N ILE A 141 19.71 -0.57 -5.03
CA ILE A 141 18.42 -0.09 -4.53
C ILE A 141 17.40 -1.24 -4.45
N GLN A 142 17.33 -2.07 -5.49
CA GLN A 142 16.42 -3.21 -5.52
C GLN A 142 16.72 -4.21 -4.40
N GLY A 143 17.98 -4.50 -4.13
CA GLY A 143 18.40 -5.38 -3.04
C GLY A 143 17.98 -4.84 -1.68
N LEU A 144 18.15 -3.52 -1.45
CA LEU A 144 17.70 -2.86 -0.23
C LEU A 144 16.17 -2.94 -0.08
N ALA A 145 15.43 -2.65 -1.15
CA ALA A 145 13.96 -2.70 -1.15
C ALA A 145 13.46 -4.11 -0.80
N THR A 146 14.01 -5.14 -1.44
CA THR A 146 13.66 -6.54 -1.19
C THR A 146 13.95 -6.95 0.27
N ALA A 147 15.14 -6.60 0.79
CA ALA A 147 15.50 -6.94 2.17
C ALA A 147 14.59 -6.25 3.20
N ARG A 148 14.16 -5.03 2.92
CA ARG A 148 13.24 -4.29 3.81
C ARG A 148 11.83 -4.83 3.73
N ALA A 149 11.33 -5.12 2.53
CA ALA A 149 10.03 -5.74 2.34
C ALA A 149 9.94 -7.08 3.07
N ALA A 150 10.95 -7.94 2.95
CA ALA A 150 10.99 -9.21 3.67
C ALA A 150 10.96 -9.03 5.20
N ARG A 151 11.74 -8.08 5.72
CA ARG A 151 11.75 -7.80 7.18
C ARG A 151 10.42 -7.24 7.68
N ALA A 152 9.78 -6.36 6.90
CA ALA A 152 8.47 -5.82 7.22
C ALA A 152 7.41 -6.92 7.19
N ALA A 153 7.48 -7.83 6.19
CA ALA A 153 6.57 -8.96 6.06
C ALA A 153 6.68 -9.94 7.25
N GLU A 154 7.89 -10.27 7.67
CA GLU A 154 8.08 -11.13 8.85
C GLU A 154 7.52 -10.51 10.13
N LYS A 155 7.71 -9.20 10.33
CA LYS A 155 7.13 -8.47 11.46
C LYS A 155 5.61 -8.49 11.40
N GLU A 156 5.03 -8.28 10.23
CA GLU A 156 3.58 -8.29 10.03
C GLU A 156 2.99 -9.70 10.24
N LYS A 157 3.63 -10.75 9.71
CA LYS A 157 3.24 -12.15 9.96
C LYS A 157 3.26 -12.47 11.46
N ALA A 158 4.31 -12.06 12.16
CA ALA A 158 4.41 -12.28 13.61
C ALA A 158 3.28 -11.56 14.38
N ALA A 159 2.97 -10.31 14.01
CA ALA A 159 1.86 -9.56 14.61
C ALA A 159 0.49 -10.19 14.31
N SER A 160 0.31 -10.73 13.12
CA SER A 160 -0.93 -11.37 12.67
C SER A 160 -1.14 -12.78 13.22
N ALA A 161 -0.10 -13.46 13.68
CA ALA A 161 -0.18 -14.85 14.16
C ALA A 161 -1.15 -15.01 15.35
N ALA A 162 -1.14 -14.07 16.29
CA ALA A 162 -2.05 -14.07 17.42
C ALA A 162 -3.52 -13.90 16.99
N TYR A 163 -3.77 -13.07 15.98
CA TYR A 163 -5.10 -12.87 15.41
C TYR A 163 -5.61 -14.15 14.73
N LEU A 164 -4.78 -14.80 13.90
CA LEU A 164 -5.11 -16.06 13.24
C LEU A 164 -5.47 -17.16 14.25
N ALA A 165 -4.67 -17.28 15.32
CA ALA A 165 -4.91 -18.25 16.39
C ALA A 165 -6.24 -17.96 17.10
N LYS A 166 -6.53 -16.68 17.41
CA LYS A 166 -7.78 -16.26 18.03
C LYS A 166 -8.97 -16.55 17.11
N ALA A 167 -8.89 -16.19 15.83
CA ALA A 167 -9.95 -16.42 14.87
C ALA A 167 -10.25 -17.93 14.69
N ALA A 168 -9.21 -18.77 14.68
CA ALA A 168 -9.36 -20.22 14.58
C ALA A 168 -10.02 -20.86 15.81
N ALA A 169 -9.91 -20.22 16.97
CA ALA A 169 -10.55 -20.67 18.21
C ALA A 169 -11.99 -20.17 18.39
N GLU A 170 -12.49 -19.32 17.50
CA GLU A 170 -13.88 -18.83 17.58
C GLU A 170 -14.89 -19.95 17.33
N PRO A 171 -16.04 -19.95 18.03
CA PRO A 171 -17.10 -20.93 17.77
C PRO A 171 -17.55 -20.89 16.31
N GLY A 172 -17.61 -22.07 15.68
CA GLY A 172 -17.99 -22.22 14.27
C GLY A 172 -16.89 -21.89 13.25
N ALA A 173 -15.69 -21.51 13.70
CA ALA A 173 -14.54 -21.35 12.82
C ALA A 173 -13.89 -22.70 12.50
N VAL A 174 -13.49 -22.86 11.24
CA VAL A 174 -12.79 -24.04 10.72
C VAL A 174 -11.46 -23.57 10.12
N LYS A 175 -10.34 -24.02 10.70
CA LYS A 175 -9.02 -23.79 10.12
C LYS A 175 -8.72 -24.93 9.14
N THR A 176 -8.38 -24.60 7.90
CA THR A 176 -8.02 -25.57 6.87
C THR A 176 -6.53 -25.90 6.93
N GLU A 177 -6.12 -26.95 6.21
CA GLU A 177 -4.69 -27.34 6.10
C GLU A 177 -3.82 -26.26 5.46
N SER A 178 -4.39 -25.45 4.55
CA SER A 178 -3.71 -24.30 3.94
C SER A 178 -3.48 -23.13 4.91
N GLY A 179 -4.14 -23.15 6.07
CA GLY A 179 -4.09 -22.09 7.06
C GLY A 179 -5.21 -21.06 6.95
N LEU A 180 -6.12 -21.18 5.99
CA LEU A 180 -7.34 -20.37 5.91
C LEU A 180 -8.20 -20.62 7.15
N VAL A 181 -8.71 -19.57 7.78
CA VAL A 181 -9.77 -19.69 8.78
C VAL A 181 -11.09 -19.26 8.15
N TYR A 182 -11.99 -20.21 8.01
CA TYR A 182 -13.35 -20.03 7.49
C TYR A 182 -14.35 -20.01 8.63
N LYS A 183 -15.25 -19.05 8.63
CA LYS A 183 -16.37 -19.01 9.58
C LYS A 183 -17.65 -18.63 8.85
N GLU A 184 -18.61 -19.54 8.86
CA GLU A 184 -19.94 -19.25 8.34
C GLU A 184 -20.70 -18.33 9.31
N ILE A 185 -21.25 -17.23 8.79
CA ILE A 185 -22.07 -16.28 9.54
C ILE A 185 -23.56 -16.61 9.33
N THR A 186 -23.93 -16.81 8.07
CA THR A 186 -25.27 -17.16 7.64
C THR A 186 -25.17 -18.28 6.61
N PRO A 187 -25.81 -19.44 6.85
CA PRO A 187 -25.80 -20.52 5.88
C PRO A 187 -26.58 -20.12 4.63
N GLY A 188 -26.03 -20.42 3.46
CA GLY A 188 -26.74 -20.33 2.18
C GLY A 188 -27.56 -21.59 1.91
N THR A 189 -28.54 -21.47 1.03
CA THR A 189 -29.41 -22.59 0.62
C THR A 189 -29.23 -23.02 -0.82
N GLY A 190 -28.50 -22.21 -1.63
CA GLY A 190 -28.22 -22.50 -3.03
C GLY A 190 -27.04 -23.44 -3.25
N GLU A 191 -26.55 -23.50 -4.48
CA GLU A 191 -25.38 -24.29 -4.85
C GLU A 191 -24.09 -23.68 -4.35
N SER A 192 -23.05 -24.50 -4.22
CA SER A 192 -21.68 -24.06 -3.96
C SER A 192 -20.93 -23.90 -5.29
N PRO A 193 -20.14 -22.84 -5.46
CA PRO A 193 -19.38 -22.63 -6.69
C PRO A 193 -18.18 -23.57 -6.77
N LYS A 194 -17.79 -23.89 -8.01
CA LYS A 194 -16.55 -24.60 -8.34
C LYS A 194 -15.44 -23.58 -8.63
N GLU A 195 -14.19 -24.03 -8.61
CA GLU A 195 -13.03 -23.19 -8.90
C GLU A 195 -13.11 -22.44 -10.24
N THR A 196 -13.72 -23.07 -11.25
CA THR A 196 -13.86 -22.50 -12.60
C THR A 196 -15.03 -21.53 -12.76
N ASP A 197 -15.89 -21.43 -11.76
CA ASP A 197 -17.10 -20.65 -11.85
C ASP A 197 -16.83 -19.15 -11.63
N ARG A 198 -17.75 -18.34 -12.14
CA ARG A 198 -17.87 -16.94 -11.79
C ARG A 198 -18.80 -16.83 -10.58
N VAL A 199 -18.47 -15.93 -9.69
CA VAL A 199 -19.29 -15.62 -8.51
C VAL A 199 -19.63 -14.14 -8.47
N LYS A 200 -20.86 -13.85 -8.05
CA LYS A 200 -21.33 -12.50 -7.75
C LYS A 200 -21.44 -12.35 -6.26
N VAL A 201 -20.71 -11.38 -5.71
CA VAL A 201 -20.57 -11.23 -4.25
C VAL A 201 -20.69 -9.77 -3.81
N HIS A 202 -21.18 -9.58 -2.60
CA HIS A 202 -20.79 -8.43 -1.79
C HIS A 202 -19.65 -8.82 -0.87
N TYR A 203 -18.70 -7.90 -0.68
CA TYR A 203 -17.57 -8.15 0.22
C TYR A 203 -17.04 -6.87 0.85
N ARG A 204 -16.38 -7.07 1.98
CA ARG A 204 -15.58 -6.07 2.68
C ARG A 204 -14.27 -6.71 3.09
N GLY A 205 -13.14 -6.09 2.71
CA GLY A 205 -11.79 -6.52 3.07
C GLY A 205 -11.14 -5.56 4.04
N THR A 206 -10.64 -6.08 5.18
CA THR A 206 -9.95 -5.32 6.21
C THR A 206 -8.62 -5.97 6.59
N LEU A 207 -7.68 -5.17 7.09
CA LEU A 207 -6.49 -5.62 7.79
C LEU A 207 -6.83 -5.99 9.24
N VAL A 208 -5.87 -6.59 9.96
CA VAL A 208 -6.03 -7.00 11.36
C VAL A 208 -6.30 -5.81 12.29
N ASP A 209 -5.80 -4.63 11.97
CA ASP A 209 -6.04 -3.38 12.69
C ASP A 209 -7.43 -2.74 12.40
N GLY A 210 -8.23 -3.37 11.53
CA GLY A 210 -9.54 -2.89 11.11
C GLY A 210 -9.51 -1.91 9.93
N THR A 211 -8.34 -1.56 9.41
CA THR A 211 -8.21 -0.70 8.21
C THR A 211 -8.86 -1.38 7.02
N GLU A 212 -9.90 -0.77 6.45
CA GLU A 212 -10.56 -1.26 5.26
C GLU A 212 -9.77 -0.88 4.01
N PHE A 213 -9.34 -1.86 3.23
CA PHE A 213 -8.58 -1.65 2.00
C PHE A 213 -9.46 -1.79 0.74
N ASP A 214 -10.56 -2.54 0.81
CA ASP A 214 -11.49 -2.67 -0.32
C ASP A 214 -12.90 -3.08 0.15
N SER A 215 -13.94 -2.61 -0.57
CA SER A 215 -15.33 -2.93 -0.26
C SER A 215 -16.23 -2.71 -1.46
N SER A 216 -17.05 -3.70 -1.79
CA SER A 216 -18.11 -3.58 -2.77
C SER A 216 -19.27 -2.72 -2.26
N TYR A 217 -19.48 -2.71 -0.94
CA TYR A 217 -20.54 -1.88 -0.32
C TYR A 217 -20.27 -0.39 -0.50
N LYS A 218 -19.00 0.05 -0.42
CA LYS A 218 -18.64 1.47 -0.70
C LYS A 218 -18.95 1.89 -2.14
N ARG A 219 -18.91 0.94 -3.06
CA ARG A 219 -19.27 1.17 -4.48
C ARG A 219 -20.78 1.03 -4.73
N ASN A 220 -21.56 0.61 -3.73
CA ASN A 220 -22.99 0.30 -3.83
C ASN A 220 -23.32 -0.67 -4.97
N MET A 221 -22.40 -1.58 -5.29
CA MET A 221 -22.54 -2.50 -6.41
C MET A 221 -21.83 -3.83 -6.09
N PRO A 222 -22.51 -4.97 -6.28
CA PRO A 222 -21.87 -6.27 -6.20
C PRO A 222 -20.71 -6.38 -7.20
N ALA A 223 -19.72 -7.18 -6.87
CA ALA A 223 -18.61 -7.48 -7.76
C ALA A 223 -18.71 -8.90 -8.30
N GLU A 224 -18.23 -9.12 -9.53
CA GLU A 224 -18.18 -10.42 -10.18
C GLU A 224 -16.73 -10.81 -10.42
N PHE A 225 -16.37 -12.04 -10.01
CA PHE A 225 -15.03 -12.60 -10.16
C PHE A 225 -15.08 -14.03 -10.67
N GLY A 226 -14.11 -14.43 -11.48
CA GLY A 226 -13.81 -15.85 -11.71
C GLY A 226 -12.97 -16.36 -10.53
N LEU A 227 -13.37 -17.45 -9.89
CA LEU A 227 -12.67 -17.98 -8.72
C LEU A 227 -11.25 -18.46 -9.02
N ASN A 228 -10.95 -18.80 -10.27
CA ASN A 228 -9.59 -19.14 -10.72
C ASN A 228 -8.68 -17.91 -10.94
N GLY A 229 -9.21 -16.68 -10.88
CA GLY A 229 -8.50 -15.43 -11.09
C GLY A 229 -8.33 -14.58 -9.85
N VAL A 230 -8.72 -15.07 -8.67
CA VAL A 230 -8.61 -14.35 -7.39
C VAL A 230 -7.50 -14.95 -6.51
N ILE A 231 -7.27 -14.36 -5.34
CA ILE A 231 -6.32 -14.90 -4.36
C ILE A 231 -6.75 -16.31 -3.89
N LYS A 232 -5.76 -17.16 -3.57
CA LYS A 232 -5.99 -18.57 -3.17
C LYS A 232 -7.00 -18.72 -2.03
N CYS A 233 -6.97 -17.81 -1.08
CA CYS A 233 -7.91 -17.75 0.02
C CYS A 233 -9.37 -17.67 -0.45
N TRP A 234 -9.65 -16.85 -1.45
CA TRP A 234 -10.98 -16.74 -2.04
C TRP A 234 -11.36 -17.98 -2.85
N THR A 235 -10.42 -18.45 -3.68
CA THR A 235 -10.63 -19.69 -4.45
C THR A 235 -11.03 -20.84 -3.52
N GLU A 236 -10.34 -21.01 -2.40
CA GLU A 236 -10.65 -22.06 -1.43
C GLU A 236 -11.90 -21.77 -0.61
N GLY A 237 -11.98 -20.54 -0.04
CA GLY A 237 -13.00 -20.20 0.95
C GLY A 237 -14.39 -20.04 0.36
N VAL A 238 -14.52 -19.44 -0.84
CA VAL A 238 -15.83 -19.21 -1.46
C VAL A 238 -16.46 -20.51 -1.96
N GLN A 239 -15.65 -21.51 -2.35
CA GLN A 239 -16.16 -22.85 -2.68
C GLN A 239 -16.84 -23.59 -1.50
N LYS A 240 -16.54 -23.17 -0.25
CA LYS A 240 -17.20 -23.71 0.96
C LYS A 240 -18.55 -23.04 1.23
N MET A 241 -18.84 -21.90 0.59
CA MET A 241 -20.08 -21.18 0.74
C MET A 241 -21.17 -21.75 -0.17
N LYS A 242 -22.43 -21.44 0.15
CA LYS A 242 -23.57 -21.64 -0.74
C LYS A 242 -24.19 -20.30 -1.10
N VAL A 243 -24.80 -20.22 -2.27
CA VAL A 243 -25.55 -19.02 -2.69
C VAL A 243 -26.58 -18.62 -1.63
N GLY A 244 -26.64 -17.32 -1.32
CA GLY A 244 -27.43 -16.74 -0.23
C GLY A 244 -26.71 -16.76 1.12
N GLY A 245 -25.52 -17.35 1.21
CA GLY A 245 -24.74 -17.43 2.45
C GLY A 245 -23.79 -16.25 2.65
N LYS A 246 -23.41 -16.06 3.92
CA LYS A 246 -22.41 -15.07 4.35
C LYS A 246 -21.34 -15.75 5.21
N ALA A 247 -20.07 -15.43 4.97
CA ALA A 247 -18.94 -16.00 5.70
C ALA A 247 -17.84 -14.97 5.93
N THR A 248 -17.05 -15.22 6.97
CA THR A 248 -15.75 -14.56 7.20
C THR A 248 -14.63 -15.48 6.78
N LEU A 249 -13.72 -14.96 5.99
CA LEU A 249 -12.46 -15.59 5.62
C LEU A 249 -11.32 -14.83 6.27
N VAL A 250 -10.48 -15.49 7.09
CA VAL A 250 -9.24 -14.91 7.60
C VAL A 250 -8.10 -15.59 6.85
N CYS A 251 -7.46 -14.81 6.03
CA CYS A 251 -6.51 -15.23 5.01
C CYS A 251 -5.08 -14.91 5.44
N PRO A 252 -4.22 -15.88 5.78
CA PRO A 252 -2.80 -15.62 5.96
C PRO A 252 -2.20 -15.10 4.64
N SER A 253 -1.11 -14.35 4.74
CA SER A 253 -0.48 -13.69 3.60
C SER A 253 -0.12 -14.65 2.46
N ASP A 254 0.27 -15.89 2.77
CA ASP A 254 0.66 -16.91 1.77
C ASP A 254 -0.51 -17.34 0.85
N LEU A 255 -1.74 -17.15 1.32
CA LEU A 255 -2.96 -17.37 0.53
C LEU A 255 -3.50 -16.07 -0.09
N ALA A 256 -2.83 -14.94 0.12
CA ALA A 256 -3.25 -13.61 -0.32
C ALA A 256 -2.18 -12.96 -1.21
N TYR A 257 -1.47 -11.95 -0.70
CA TYR A 257 -0.50 -11.17 -1.49
C TYR A 257 0.95 -11.40 -1.08
N GLY A 258 1.22 -12.42 -0.25
CA GLY A 258 2.57 -12.84 0.15
C GLY A 258 3.37 -11.74 0.85
N ASP A 259 4.69 -11.88 0.79
CA ASP A 259 5.64 -10.96 1.43
C ASP A 259 5.81 -9.64 0.69
N GLN A 260 5.33 -9.57 -0.56
CA GLN A 260 5.42 -8.34 -1.36
C GLN A 260 4.26 -7.38 -1.07
N GLY A 261 3.09 -7.89 -0.66
CA GLY A 261 1.90 -7.06 -0.50
C GLY A 261 1.44 -6.42 -1.81
N ARG A 262 0.69 -5.32 -1.71
CA ARG A 262 0.26 -4.46 -2.83
C ARG A 262 -0.07 -3.06 -2.29
N PRO A 263 -0.29 -2.06 -3.16
CA PRO A 263 -0.71 -0.74 -2.70
C PRO A 263 -1.91 -0.80 -1.75
N GLY A 264 -1.73 -0.31 -0.52
CA GLY A 264 -2.73 -0.35 0.54
C GLY A 264 -2.77 -1.64 1.37
N ILE A 265 -1.97 -2.68 1.03
CA ILE A 265 -1.85 -3.93 1.79
C ILE A 265 -0.38 -4.23 2.04
N PRO A 266 0.10 -4.17 3.29
CA PRO A 266 1.47 -4.50 3.63
C PRO A 266 1.86 -5.92 3.22
N GLY A 267 3.13 -6.15 2.94
CA GLY A 267 3.67 -7.49 2.78
C GLY A 267 3.53 -8.28 4.07
N GLY A 268 3.23 -9.56 3.99
CA GLY A 268 3.01 -10.43 5.16
C GLY A 268 1.66 -10.25 5.86
N ALA A 269 0.80 -9.30 5.42
CA ALA A 269 -0.47 -9.00 6.08
C ALA A 269 -1.47 -10.15 6.00
N THR A 270 -2.10 -10.45 7.13
CA THR A 270 -3.30 -11.27 7.19
C THR A 270 -4.51 -10.42 6.82
N LEU A 271 -5.33 -10.94 5.91
CA LEU A 271 -6.53 -10.24 5.43
C LEU A 271 -7.78 -10.87 5.99
N ILE A 272 -8.75 -10.03 6.31
CA ILE A 272 -10.06 -10.46 6.78
C ILE A 272 -11.09 -10.03 5.75
N PHE A 273 -11.85 -11.00 5.22
CA PHE A 273 -12.94 -10.72 4.31
C PHE A 273 -14.27 -11.17 4.90
N GLU A 274 -15.22 -10.28 4.92
CA GLU A 274 -16.63 -10.64 5.02
C GLU A 274 -17.19 -10.75 3.61
N ILE A 275 -17.74 -11.92 3.25
CA ILE A 275 -18.24 -12.19 1.90
C ILE A 275 -19.68 -12.67 1.99
N GLU A 276 -20.54 -12.10 1.15
CA GLU A 276 -21.89 -12.55 0.90
C GLU A 276 -21.97 -13.07 -0.54
N LEU A 277 -22.23 -14.35 -0.72
CA LEU A 277 -22.34 -14.97 -2.03
C LEU A 277 -23.77 -14.83 -2.55
N LEU A 278 -23.95 -13.96 -3.52
CA LEU A 278 -25.26 -13.61 -4.06
C LEU A 278 -25.73 -14.57 -5.17
N ASP A 279 -24.79 -14.96 -6.06
CA ASP A 279 -25.12 -15.73 -7.25
C ASP A 279 -23.88 -16.41 -7.84
N ILE A 280 -24.12 -17.43 -8.65
CA ILE A 280 -23.12 -18.09 -9.52
C ILE A 280 -23.60 -17.89 -10.95
N PRO A 281 -23.23 -16.76 -11.61
CA PRO A 281 -23.63 -16.53 -12.98
C PRO A 281 -23.12 -17.67 -13.86
N SER A 282 -24.03 -18.38 -14.52
CA SER A 282 -23.68 -19.44 -15.44
C SER A 282 -22.68 -18.92 -16.46
N ALA A 283 -21.59 -19.64 -16.70
CA ALA A 283 -20.70 -19.36 -17.82
C ALA A 283 -21.54 -19.46 -19.11
N LYS A 284 -21.74 -18.32 -19.78
CA LYS A 284 -22.37 -18.29 -21.12
C LYS A 284 -21.36 -18.71 -22.16
#